data_80cd012d295e42d3dd2027041a3e1c31
#
_entry.id   80cd012d295e42d3dd2027041a3e1c31
#
_cell.length_a   1.000
_cell.length_b   1.000
_cell.length_c   1.000
_cell.angle_alpha   90.00
_cell.angle_beta   90.00
_cell.angle_gamma   90.00
#
_symmetry.space_group_name_H-M   'P 1'
#
loop_
_entity.id
_entity.type
_entity.pdbx_description
1 polymer ?
#
loop_
_entity_poly.entity_id
_entity_poly.type
_entity_poly.pdbx_seq_one_letter_code
_entity_poly.pdbx_strand_id
1 'polypeptide(L)'
;VKDVVANKEIVFVAVPTPHDPAYDGRAPTAHLDPKDFSYDIVKKVLTQANEHMNKDQLLVLISTVLPGTVRNQLVELTDNSRFIYNPYLIAMGSVAWDMVNPEMVMIGTEDGTETGDAKQLVDFYKTIMENNPRYEIGTWDECECIKVFYNTFISTKIGLVNMIQDVAQKQGNINVDVVTEALAQSTKRIMGPQYMTAGMGDGGGCHPRDNIALRYMASELGLGYDIFDAIMNAREIQAKNI
;
A
#
# COMPACT_ATOMS: atom_id res chain seq x y z
N VAL A 1 26.59 -7.36 -11.13
CA VAL A 1 25.68 -8.25 -10.39
C VAL A 1 26.47 -9.40 -9.76
N LYS A 2 27.24 -10.19 -10.53
CA LYS A 2 27.98 -11.36 -10.04
C LYS A 2 28.76 -11.09 -8.74
N ASP A 3 29.57 -10.03 -8.69
CA ASP A 3 30.39 -9.71 -7.52
C ASP A 3 29.56 -9.28 -6.29
N VAL A 4 28.35 -8.76 -6.52
CA VAL A 4 27.44 -8.33 -5.46
C VAL A 4 26.75 -9.52 -4.80
N VAL A 5 26.30 -10.51 -5.59
CA VAL A 5 25.53 -11.65 -5.10
C VAL A 5 26.43 -12.81 -4.62
N ALA A 6 27.68 -12.89 -5.12
CA ALA A 6 28.58 -13.96 -4.76
C ALA A 6 28.85 -14.01 -3.25
N ASN A 7 28.74 -15.19 -2.65
CA ASN A 7 29.00 -15.45 -1.23
C ASN A 7 28.13 -14.62 -0.24
N LYS A 8 26.92 -14.21 -0.64
CA LYS A 8 25.94 -13.54 0.23
C LYS A 8 24.83 -14.53 0.58
N GLU A 9 24.44 -14.55 1.84
CA GLU A 9 23.32 -15.38 2.30
C GLU A 9 21.98 -14.78 1.91
N ILE A 10 21.85 -13.43 2.01
CA ILE A 10 20.65 -12.68 1.66
C ILE A 10 21.02 -11.59 0.65
N VAL A 11 20.26 -11.51 -0.44
CA VAL A 11 20.42 -10.50 -1.49
C VAL A 11 19.13 -9.71 -1.64
N PHE A 12 19.19 -8.41 -1.38
CA PHE A 12 18.06 -7.50 -1.54
C PHE A 12 18.04 -6.86 -2.93
N VAL A 13 16.88 -6.91 -3.58
CA VAL A 13 16.61 -6.22 -4.85
C VAL A 13 15.64 -5.07 -4.58
N ALA A 14 16.18 -3.85 -4.63
CA ALA A 14 15.44 -2.61 -4.43
C ALA A 14 15.64 -1.71 -5.65
N VAL A 15 14.84 -1.91 -6.67
CA VAL A 15 14.92 -1.18 -7.93
C VAL A 15 13.58 -0.51 -8.26
N PRO A 16 13.56 0.58 -9.05
CA PRO A 16 12.32 1.25 -9.38
C PRO A 16 11.41 0.38 -10.25
N THR A 17 10.11 0.48 -10.02
CA THR A 17 9.04 0.04 -10.90
C THR A 17 8.38 1.29 -11.49
N PRO A 18 8.97 1.91 -12.52
CA PRO A 18 8.52 3.18 -13.02
C PRO A 18 7.14 3.04 -13.68
N HIS A 19 6.33 4.06 -13.52
CA HIS A 19 5.17 4.30 -14.35
C HIS A 19 5.56 5.16 -15.55
N ASP A 20 4.68 5.27 -16.52
CA ASP A 20 4.82 6.20 -17.63
C ASP A 20 5.00 7.63 -17.08
N PRO A 21 5.96 8.43 -17.60
CA PRO A 21 6.17 9.80 -17.15
C PRO A 21 4.93 10.69 -17.14
N ALA A 22 3.94 10.39 -18.00
CA ALA A 22 2.66 11.10 -18.00
C ALA A 22 1.85 10.91 -16.71
N TYR A 23 2.17 9.88 -15.89
CA TYR A 23 1.46 9.52 -14.66
C TYR A 23 2.24 9.89 -13.38
N ASP A 24 3.26 10.73 -13.47
CA ASP A 24 4.16 11.04 -12.34
C ASP A 24 3.54 11.98 -11.27
N GLY A 25 2.31 12.42 -11.47
CA GLY A 25 1.59 13.29 -10.53
C GLY A 25 2.02 14.76 -10.52
N ARG A 26 2.98 15.18 -11.35
CA ARG A 26 3.39 16.60 -11.49
C ARG A 26 2.35 17.43 -12.23
N ALA A 27 1.52 16.79 -13.03
CA ALA A 27 0.37 17.38 -13.70
C ALA A 27 -0.89 16.56 -13.34
N PRO A 28 -2.10 17.10 -13.54
CA PRO A 28 -3.34 16.33 -13.33
C PRO A 28 -3.35 15.05 -14.16
N THR A 29 -3.64 13.91 -13.55
CA THR A 29 -3.59 12.57 -14.18
C THR A 29 -4.91 11.82 -14.12
N ALA A 30 -5.93 12.32 -13.39
CA ALA A 30 -7.20 11.64 -13.18
C ALA A 30 -8.00 11.37 -14.49
N HIS A 31 -7.66 12.06 -15.57
CA HIS A 31 -8.28 11.91 -16.90
C HIS A 31 -7.59 10.88 -17.79
N LEU A 32 -6.46 10.34 -17.34
CA LEU A 32 -5.68 9.34 -18.09
C LEU A 32 -6.28 7.96 -17.91
N ASP A 33 -6.10 7.09 -18.92
CA ASP A 33 -6.52 5.71 -18.85
C ASP A 33 -5.71 4.95 -17.77
N PRO A 34 -6.33 3.99 -17.08
CA PRO A 34 -5.60 3.14 -16.12
C PRO A 34 -4.42 2.43 -16.79
N LYS A 35 -3.27 2.40 -16.09
CA LYS A 35 -2.04 1.79 -16.59
C LYS A 35 -1.24 1.15 -15.46
N ASP A 36 -0.68 -0.03 -15.71
CA ASP A 36 0.20 -0.74 -14.77
C ASP A 36 1.61 -0.11 -14.74
N PHE A 37 2.39 -0.49 -13.73
CA PHE A 37 3.82 -0.19 -13.65
C PHE A 37 4.61 -0.92 -14.75
N SER A 38 5.80 -0.42 -15.11
CA SER A 38 6.77 -1.22 -15.87
C SER A 38 7.59 -2.08 -14.91
N TYR A 39 7.63 -3.38 -15.19
CA TYR A 39 8.42 -4.36 -14.43
C TYR A 39 9.73 -4.72 -15.15
N ASP A 40 10.08 -4.07 -16.25
CA ASP A 40 11.24 -4.41 -17.07
C ASP A 40 12.55 -4.37 -16.28
N ILE A 41 12.71 -3.35 -15.42
CA ILE A 41 13.91 -3.20 -14.58
C ILE A 41 13.96 -4.32 -13.55
N VAL A 42 12.85 -4.60 -12.87
CA VAL A 42 12.76 -5.68 -11.88
C VAL A 42 13.07 -7.03 -12.52
N LYS A 43 12.41 -7.36 -13.63
CA LYS A 43 12.64 -8.61 -14.38
C LYS A 43 14.10 -8.78 -14.77
N LYS A 44 14.69 -7.75 -15.37
CA LYS A 44 16.10 -7.76 -15.75
C LYS A 44 17.03 -8.01 -14.57
N VAL A 45 16.81 -7.33 -13.44
CA VAL A 45 17.68 -7.46 -12.26
C VAL A 45 17.51 -8.81 -11.59
N LEU A 46 16.27 -9.31 -11.45
CA LEU A 46 16.00 -10.65 -10.93
C LEU A 46 16.68 -11.74 -11.78
N THR A 47 16.52 -11.70 -13.10
CA THR A 47 17.17 -12.64 -14.01
C THR A 47 18.70 -12.60 -13.85
N GLN A 48 19.31 -11.42 -13.87
CA GLN A 48 20.75 -11.27 -13.71
C GLN A 48 21.27 -11.72 -12.34
N ALA A 49 20.50 -11.51 -11.27
CA ALA A 49 20.87 -11.99 -9.95
C ALA A 49 20.79 -13.52 -9.90
N ASN A 50 19.69 -14.08 -10.40
CA ASN A 50 19.41 -15.51 -10.40
C ASN A 50 20.46 -16.33 -11.16
N GLU A 51 21.02 -15.81 -12.27
CA GLU A 51 22.12 -16.43 -13.04
C GLU A 51 23.39 -16.71 -12.19
N HIS A 52 23.56 -16.00 -11.08
CA HIS A 52 24.75 -16.06 -10.22
C HIS A 52 24.44 -16.49 -8.78
N MET A 53 23.22 -16.90 -8.50
CA MET A 53 22.75 -17.37 -7.20
C MET A 53 22.52 -18.89 -7.19
N ASN A 54 22.37 -19.45 -5.99
CA ASN A 54 22.06 -20.85 -5.79
C ASN A 54 21.02 -21.02 -4.63
N LYS A 55 20.58 -22.25 -4.39
CA LYS A 55 19.52 -22.56 -3.39
C LYS A 55 19.90 -22.29 -1.93
N ASP A 56 21.17 -22.06 -1.63
CA ASP A 56 21.58 -21.67 -0.27
C ASP A 56 21.37 -20.17 -0.02
N GLN A 57 21.07 -19.40 -1.06
CA GLN A 57 20.92 -17.95 -1.00
C GLN A 57 19.45 -17.54 -1.06
N LEU A 58 19.10 -16.51 -0.29
CA LEU A 58 17.77 -15.92 -0.25
C LEU A 58 17.74 -14.61 -1.05
N LEU A 59 16.91 -14.57 -2.09
CA LEU A 59 16.62 -13.37 -2.87
C LEU A 59 15.38 -12.66 -2.30
N VAL A 60 15.52 -11.41 -1.94
CA VAL A 60 14.47 -10.60 -1.32
C VAL A 60 14.13 -9.42 -2.22
N LEU A 61 12.91 -9.40 -2.76
CA LEU A 61 12.42 -8.30 -3.60
C LEU A 61 11.69 -7.27 -2.75
N ILE A 62 12.17 -6.00 -2.81
CA ILE A 62 11.57 -4.85 -2.08
C ILE A 62 10.65 -4.02 -2.98
N SER A 63 10.86 -4.00 -4.28
CA SER A 63 10.16 -3.14 -5.24
C SER A 63 8.64 -3.30 -5.17
N THR A 64 7.91 -2.20 -5.26
CA THR A 64 6.44 -2.20 -5.26
C THR A 64 5.89 -2.77 -6.57
N VAL A 65 4.95 -3.70 -6.46
CA VAL A 65 4.25 -4.31 -7.60
C VAL A 65 2.76 -4.45 -7.28
N LEU A 66 1.90 -4.64 -8.29
CA LEU A 66 0.47 -4.89 -8.10
C LEU A 66 0.19 -6.32 -7.63
N PRO A 67 -0.93 -6.58 -6.93
CA PRO A 67 -1.33 -7.91 -6.49
C PRO A 67 -1.34 -8.94 -7.62
N GLY A 68 -0.73 -10.08 -7.38
CA GLY A 68 -0.56 -11.17 -8.33
C GLY A 68 0.67 -11.06 -9.24
N THR A 69 1.42 -9.97 -9.20
CA THR A 69 2.59 -9.76 -10.08
C THR A 69 3.73 -10.73 -9.75
N VAL A 70 4.06 -10.91 -8.49
CA VAL A 70 5.11 -11.85 -8.07
C VAL A 70 4.78 -13.24 -8.57
N ARG A 71 3.60 -13.75 -8.27
CA ARG A 71 3.15 -15.09 -8.64
C ARG A 71 3.13 -15.31 -10.15
N ASN A 72 2.63 -14.34 -10.91
CA ASN A 72 2.36 -14.53 -12.33
C ASN A 72 3.51 -14.12 -13.25
N GLN A 73 4.48 -13.32 -12.77
CA GLN A 73 5.47 -12.69 -13.65
C GLN A 73 6.91 -12.70 -13.13
N LEU A 74 7.13 -12.84 -11.81
CA LEU A 74 8.46 -12.61 -11.25
C LEU A 74 9.09 -13.84 -10.61
N VAL A 75 8.31 -14.69 -9.94
CA VAL A 75 8.87 -15.84 -9.22
C VAL A 75 9.59 -16.84 -10.13
N GLU A 76 9.09 -17.06 -11.34
CA GLU A 76 9.71 -17.93 -12.34
C GLU A 76 11.12 -17.48 -12.75
N LEU A 77 11.47 -16.21 -12.52
CA LEU A 77 12.78 -15.65 -12.80
C LEU A 77 13.80 -15.91 -11.67
N THR A 78 13.41 -16.63 -10.62
CA THR A 78 14.23 -16.83 -9.40
C THR A 78 14.50 -18.30 -9.08
N ASP A 79 14.44 -19.18 -10.08
CA ASP A 79 14.54 -20.65 -9.93
C ASP A 79 15.79 -21.16 -9.24
N ASN A 80 16.91 -20.43 -9.33
CA ASN A 80 18.19 -20.83 -8.75
C ASN A 80 18.33 -20.44 -7.28
N SER A 81 17.50 -19.55 -6.76
CA SER A 81 17.55 -19.07 -5.38
C SER A 81 16.29 -19.44 -4.62
N ARG A 82 16.29 -19.19 -3.30
CA ARG A 82 15.07 -19.07 -2.51
C ARG A 82 14.56 -17.66 -2.65
N PHE A 83 13.26 -17.42 -2.52
CA PHE A 83 12.66 -16.11 -2.81
C PHE A 83 11.67 -15.66 -1.76
N ILE A 84 11.76 -14.38 -1.37
CA ILE A 84 10.77 -13.67 -0.55
C ILE A 84 10.42 -12.32 -1.20
N TYR A 85 9.15 -11.94 -1.13
CA TYR A 85 8.67 -10.59 -1.40
C TYR A 85 8.58 -9.81 -0.09
N ASN A 86 9.27 -8.67 0.00
CA ASN A 86 9.35 -7.88 1.23
C ASN A 86 9.22 -6.38 0.91
N PRO A 87 8.01 -5.91 0.56
CA PRO A 87 7.82 -4.50 0.28
C PRO A 87 7.99 -3.64 1.54
N TYR A 88 8.44 -2.41 1.37
CA TYR A 88 8.70 -1.46 2.45
C TYR A 88 7.77 -0.26 2.39
N LEU A 89 7.43 0.29 3.57
CA LEU A 89 6.70 1.55 3.74
C LEU A 89 7.73 2.64 4.06
N ILE A 90 8.10 3.43 3.06
CA ILE A 90 9.14 4.45 3.15
C ILE A 90 8.57 5.79 2.69
N ALA A 91 8.77 6.84 3.48
CA ALA A 91 8.46 8.20 3.10
C ALA A 91 9.70 8.91 2.52
N MET A 92 9.49 9.73 1.49
CA MET A 92 10.56 10.57 0.94
C MET A 92 11.00 11.57 1.99
N GLY A 93 12.32 11.60 2.27
CA GLY A 93 12.92 12.46 3.29
C GLY A 93 13.26 11.75 4.60
N SER A 94 12.67 10.59 4.91
CA SER A 94 12.97 9.80 6.12
C SER A 94 13.44 8.37 5.82
N VAL A 95 13.91 8.10 4.60
CA VAL A 95 14.23 6.75 4.11
C VAL A 95 15.11 5.95 5.08
N ALA A 96 16.23 6.55 5.55
CA ALA A 96 17.15 5.84 6.43
C ALA A 96 16.51 5.51 7.78
N TRP A 97 15.68 6.41 8.30
CA TRP A 97 14.96 6.19 9.56
C TRP A 97 13.86 5.12 9.38
N ASP A 98 13.06 5.20 8.33
CA ASP A 98 11.98 4.26 8.04
C ASP A 98 12.51 2.83 7.81
N MET A 99 13.73 2.71 7.28
CA MET A 99 14.35 1.39 7.04
C MET A 99 14.68 0.63 8.34
N VAL A 100 14.92 1.33 9.45
CA VAL A 100 15.27 0.71 10.73
C VAL A 100 14.19 0.94 11.82
N ASN A 101 13.18 1.77 11.53
CA ASN A 101 12.04 2.06 12.41
C ASN A 101 10.68 1.86 11.71
N PRO A 102 10.45 0.78 10.95
CA PRO A 102 9.20 0.61 10.22
C PRO A 102 8.02 0.36 11.19
N GLU A 103 6.83 0.77 10.79
CA GLU A 103 5.57 0.42 11.49
C GLU A 103 5.33 -1.10 11.46
N MET A 104 5.63 -1.72 10.32
CA MET A 104 5.56 -3.15 10.10
C MET A 104 6.59 -3.61 9.07
N VAL A 105 7.01 -4.86 9.18
CA VAL A 105 7.81 -5.56 8.17
C VAL A 105 6.92 -6.60 7.50
N MET A 106 6.68 -6.46 6.21
CA MET A 106 5.85 -7.38 5.42
C MET A 106 6.75 -8.46 4.79
N ILE A 107 6.40 -9.71 4.98
CA ILE A 107 7.16 -10.86 4.46
C ILE A 107 6.21 -11.79 3.70
N GLY A 108 6.28 -11.72 2.38
CA GLY A 108 5.49 -12.56 1.47
C GLY A 108 6.22 -13.82 1.08
N THR A 109 5.62 -14.96 1.35
CA THR A 109 6.06 -16.29 0.92
C THR A 109 5.05 -16.89 -0.06
N GLU A 110 5.33 -18.06 -0.61
CA GLU A 110 4.41 -18.73 -1.53
C GLU A 110 3.10 -19.13 -0.85
N ASP A 111 3.18 -19.62 0.36
CA ASP A 111 2.06 -20.19 1.13
C ASP A 111 1.64 -19.38 2.37
N GLY A 112 2.31 -18.26 2.63
CA GLY A 112 2.03 -17.40 3.78
C GLY A 112 2.53 -17.93 5.12
N THR A 113 3.40 -18.94 5.13
CA THR A 113 3.88 -19.55 6.39
C THR A 113 5.13 -18.89 6.96
N GLU A 114 5.24 -18.92 8.30
CA GLU A 114 6.39 -18.37 9.05
C GLU A 114 7.57 -19.37 9.14
N THR A 115 7.79 -20.20 8.12
CA THR A 115 8.84 -21.21 8.15
C THR A 115 10.05 -20.85 7.31
N GLY A 116 11.21 -21.47 7.61
CA GLY A 116 12.40 -21.39 6.78
C GLY A 116 12.86 -19.97 6.46
N ASP A 117 12.59 -19.54 5.26
CA ASP A 117 13.10 -18.27 4.72
C ASP A 117 12.50 -17.04 5.38
N ALA A 118 11.20 -17.07 5.71
CA ALA A 118 10.55 -15.99 6.45
C ALA A 118 11.20 -15.81 7.83
N LYS A 119 11.45 -16.91 8.53
CA LYS A 119 12.14 -16.88 9.83
C LYS A 119 13.56 -16.34 9.70
N GLN A 120 14.32 -16.76 8.69
CA GLN A 120 15.67 -16.25 8.45
C GLN A 120 15.65 -14.72 8.25
N LEU A 121 14.69 -14.20 7.47
CA LEU A 121 14.57 -12.78 7.22
C LEU A 121 14.12 -12.01 8.48
N VAL A 122 13.18 -12.55 9.27
CA VAL A 122 12.77 -11.98 10.57
C VAL A 122 13.97 -11.91 11.52
N ASP A 123 14.74 -12.99 11.65
CA ASP A 123 15.90 -13.03 12.53
C ASP A 123 16.98 -12.02 12.08
N PHE A 124 17.18 -11.84 10.76
CA PHE A 124 18.03 -10.78 10.22
C PHE A 124 17.53 -9.40 10.63
N TYR A 125 16.24 -9.10 10.40
CA TYR A 125 15.66 -7.79 10.72
C TYR A 125 15.73 -7.45 12.20
N LYS A 126 15.56 -8.43 13.11
CA LYS A 126 15.73 -8.24 14.56
C LYS A 126 17.12 -7.76 14.95
N THR A 127 18.12 -7.95 14.11
CA THR A 127 19.50 -7.47 14.39
C THR A 127 19.72 -6.00 14.02
N ILE A 128 18.85 -5.41 13.19
CA ILE A 128 19.03 -4.06 12.64
C ILE A 128 17.91 -3.10 12.97
N MET A 129 16.75 -3.60 13.41
CA MET A 129 15.62 -2.72 13.77
C MET A 129 15.87 -2.01 15.09
N GLU A 130 15.63 -0.70 15.12
CA GLU A 130 15.77 0.17 16.28
C GLU A 130 14.47 0.26 17.11
N ASN A 131 13.33 -0.04 16.48
CA ASN A 131 12.04 -0.20 17.13
C ASN A 131 11.69 -1.70 17.24
N ASN A 132 10.51 -2.02 17.74
CA ASN A 132 9.98 -3.39 17.78
C ASN A 132 8.78 -3.50 16.82
N PRO A 133 9.00 -3.57 15.49
CA PRO A 133 7.91 -3.55 14.51
C PRO A 133 7.10 -4.86 14.55
N ARG A 134 5.86 -4.79 14.06
CA ARG A 134 5.10 -5.99 13.74
C ARG A 134 5.73 -6.67 12.51
N TYR A 135 5.70 -8.00 12.50
CA TYR A 135 6.05 -8.81 11.33
C TYR A 135 4.76 -9.38 10.76
N GLU A 136 4.39 -8.91 9.57
CA GLU A 136 3.20 -9.35 8.84
C GLU A 136 3.63 -10.38 7.81
N ILE A 137 3.40 -11.66 8.12
CA ILE A 137 3.76 -12.77 7.24
C ILE A 137 2.49 -13.25 6.53
N GLY A 138 2.56 -13.32 5.21
CA GLY A 138 1.46 -13.72 4.35
C GLY A 138 1.96 -14.27 3.03
N THR A 139 1.04 -14.55 2.11
CA THR A 139 1.39 -14.87 0.73
C THR A 139 1.97 -13.66 0.02
N TRP A 140 2.63 -13.87 -1.12
CA TRP A 140 3.10 -12.77 -1.96
C TRP A 140 1.97 -11.80 -2.28
N ASP A 141 0.81 -12.32 -2.71
CA ASP A 141 -0.36 -11.53 -3.10
C ASP A 141 -0.92 -10.70 -1.93
N GLU A 142 -0.92 -11.23 -0.71
CA GLU A 142 -1.35 -10.52 0.49
C GLU A 142 -0.41 -9.35 0.82
N CYS A 143 0.90 -9.56 0.73
CA CYS A 143 1.89 -8.51 0.96
C CYS A 143 1.85 -7.44 -0.15
N GLU A 144 1.60 -7.82 -1.40
CA GLU A 144 1.35 -6.89 -2.50
C GLU A 144 0.10 -6.02 -2.22
N CYS A 145 -1.01 -6.66 -1.79
CA CYS A 145 -2.21 -5.96 -1.37
C CYS A 145 -1.95 -4.97 -0.24
N ILE A 146 -1.33 -5.41 0.86
CA ILE A 146 -1.02 -4.52 1.99
C ILE A 146 -0.25 -3.30 1.50
N LYS A 147 0.79 -3.50 0.68
CA LYS A 147 1.66 -2.43 0.20
C LYS A 147 0.91 -1.37 -0.59
N VAL A 148 0.08 -1.74 -1.56
CA VAL A 148 -0.59 -0.76 -2.43
C VAL A 148 -1.81 -0.14 -1.73
N PHE A 149 -2.57 -0.92 -0.98
CA PHE A 149 -3.73 -0.40 -0.26
C PHE A 149 -3.37 0.51 0.91
N TYR A 150 -2.21 0.33 1.56
CA TYR A 150 -1.72 1.25 2.58
C TYR A 150 -1.65 2.69 2.05
N ASN A 151 -1.07 2.89 0.86
CA ASN A 151 -1.01 4.20 0.24
C ASN A 151 -2.41 4.73 -0.14
N THR A 152 -3.30 3.85 -0.61
CA THR A 152 -4.68 4.22 -0.96
C THR A 152 -5.48 4.66 0.26
N PHE A 153 -5.30 4.02 1.42
CA PHE A 153 -5.89 4.47 2.68
C PHE A 153 -5.44 5.88 3.05
N ILE A 154 -4.13 6.17 2.93
CA ILE A 154 -3.59 7.51 3.19
C ILE A 154 -4.21 8.53 2.23
N SER A 155 -4.23 8.23 0.93
CA SER A 155 -4.79 9.13 -0.09
C SER A 155 -6.28 9.40 0.14
N THR A 156 -7.04 8.38 0.51
CA THR A 156 -8.48 8.51 0.84
C THR A 156 -8.68 9.40 2.08
N LYS A 157 -7.88 9.19 3.12
CA LYS A 157 -7.91 10.01 4.34
C LYS A 157 -7.59 11.48 4.04
N ILE A 158 -6.54 11.73 3.25
CA ILE A 158 -6.15 13.08 2.84
C ILE A 158 -7.27 13.73 2.00
N GLY A 159 -7.81 13.01 1.03
CA GLY A 159 -8.89 13.51 0.16
C GLY A 159 -10.13 13.90 0.97
N LEU A 160 -10.53 13.07 1.93
CA LEU A 160 -11.68 13.36 2.80
C LEU A 160 -11.43 14.58 3.70
N VAL A 161 -10.23 14.68 4.29
CA VAL A 161 -9.87 15.82 5.15
C VAL A 161 -9.82 17.13 4.35
N ASN A 162 -9.28 17.10 3.13
CA ASN A 162 -9.28 18.27 2.25
C ASN A 162 -10.71 18.68 1.83
N MET A 163 -11.62 17.73 1.61
CA MET A 163 -13.02 18.05 1.34
C MET A 163 -13.70 18.71 2.55
N ILE A 164 -13.39 18.30 3.76
CA ILE A 164 -13.87 18.99 4.99
C ILE A 164 -13.37 20.44 5.02
N GLN A 165 -12.11 20.67 4.63
CA GLN A 165 -11.56 22.02 4.52
C GLN A 165 -12.32 22.87 3.49
N ASP A 166 -12.59 22.34 2.30
CA ASP A 166 -13.31 23.04 1.24
C ASP A 166 -14.75 23.40 1.67
N VAL A 167 -15.44 22.47 2.35
CA VAL A 167 -16.75 22.73 2.95
C VAL A 167 -16.65 23.84 4.00
N ALA A 168 -15.69 23.76 4.92
CA ALA A 168 -15.50 24.75 5.97
C ALA A 168 -15.26 26.16 5.41
N GLN A 169 -14.40 26.25 4.38
CA GLN A 169 -14.07 27.51 3.75
C GLN A 169 -15.28 28.14 3.00
N LYS A 170 -16.03 27.34 2.27
CA LYS A 170 -17.15 27.83 1.45
C LYS A 170 -18.43 28.07 2.25
N GLN A 171 -18.70 27.21 3.22
CA GLN A 171 -19.86 27.36 4.12
C GLN A 171 -19.66 28.52 5.09
N GLY A 172 -18.43 28.75 5.52
CA GLY A 172 -18.09 29.73 6.55
C GLY A 172 -18.51 29.28 7.96
N ASN A 173 -18.00 29.99 8.95
CA ASN A 173 -18.27 29.75 10.39
C ASN A 173 -17.90 28.33 10.87
N ILE A 174 -16.97 27.67 10.19
CA ILE A 174 -16.44 26.36 10.55
C ILE A 174 -14.91 26.49 10.68
N ASN A 175 -14.39 26.17 11.86
CA ASN A 175 -12.95 26.00 12.04
C ASN A 175 -12.59 24.54 11.69
N VAL A 176 -11.88 24.35 10.58
CA VAL A 176 -11.51 23.01 10.08
C VAL A 176 -10.65 22.25 11.07
N ASP A 177 -9.76 22.93 11.79
CA ASP A 177 -8.84 22.29 12.74
C ASP A 177 -9.62 21.67 13.91
N VAL A 178 -10.67 22.34 14.40
CA VAL A 178 -11.55 21.78 15.43
C VAL A 178 -12.24 20.50 14.95
N VAL A 179 -12.71 20.49 13.71
CA VAL A 179 -13.38 19.31 13.12
C VAL A 179 -12.40 18.15 12.95
N THR A 180 -11.26 18.43 12.34
CA THR A 180 -10.25 17.38 12.03
C THR A 180 -9.59 16.83 13.29
N GLU A 181 -9.33 17.67 14.29
CA GLU A 181 -8.81 17.23 15.57
C GLU A 181 -9.81 16.31 16.32
N ALA A 182 -11.09 16.68 16.34
CA ALA A 182 -12.13 15.84 16.94
C ALA A 182 -12.24 14.47 16.26
N LEU A 183 -12.15 14.43 14.91
CA LEU A 183 -12.13 13.19 14.16
C LEU A 183 -10.86 12.36 14.41
N ALA A 184 -9.69 13.02 14.50
CA ALA A 184 -8.41 12.36 14.77
C ALA A 184 -8.38 11.67 16.15
N GLN A 185 -9.06 12.22 17.13
CA GLN A 185 -9.17 11.63 18.46
C GLN A 185 -10.22 10.51 18.57
N SER A 186 -10.95 10.21 17.51
CA SER A 186 -11.94 9.12 17.47
C SER A 186 -11.28 7.74 17.31
N THR A 187 -10.43 7.37 18.26
CA THR A 187 -9.57 6.18 18.22
C THR A 187 -10.33 4.86 18.29
N LYS A 188 -11.58 4.86 18.71
CA LYS A 188 -12.39 3.64 18.79
C LYS A 188 -12.89 3.17 17.41
N ARG A 189 -13.36 4.07 16.56
CA ARG A 189 -14.01 3.72 15.28
C ARG A 189 -13.25 4.24 14.06
N ILE A 190 -12.86 5.52 14.03
CA ILE A 190 -12.27 6.15 12.86
C ILE A 190 -10.78 5.78 12.75
N MET A 191 -10.03 5.89 13.84
CA MET A 191 -8.60 5.61 13.89
C MET A 191 -8.25 4.25 14.51
N GLY A 192 -9.28 3.48 14.92
CA GLY A 192 -9.12 2.13 15.48
C GLY A 192 -9.33 1.03 14.44
N PRO A 193 -9.18 -0.23 14.85
CA PRO A 193 -9.32 -1.39 13.95
C PRO A 193 -10.77 -1.76 13.62
N GLN A 194 -11.77 -1.09 14.20
CA GLN A 194 -13.17 -1.33 13.83
C GLN A 194 -13.41 -1.01 12.36
N TYR A 195 -14.32 -1.76 11.75
CA TYR A 195 -14.68 -1.65 10.33
C TYR A 195 -13.55 -2.03 9.35
N MET A 196 -12.56 -2.80 9.82
CA MET A 196 -11.49 -3.37 9.01
C MET A 196 -11.72 -4.86 8.66
N THR A 197 -12.98 -5.32 8.73
CA THR A 197 -13.35 -6.70 8.35
C THR A 197 -13.97 -6.70 6.96
N ALA A 198 -13.43 -7.51 6.06
CA ALA A 198 -13.95 -7.65 4.70
C ALA A 198 -15.40 -8.15 4.69
N GLY A 199 -16.19 -7.75 3.70
CA GLY A 199 -17.59 -8.15 3.54
C GLY A 199 -18.58 -7.42 4.47
N MET A 200 -18.12 -6.49 5.30
CA MET A 200 -19.01 -5.67 6.11
C MET A 200 -19.74 -4.64 5.24
N GLY A 201 -21.06 -4.58 5.38
CA GLY A 201 -21.82 -3.43 4.92
C GLY A 201 -21.83 -2.31 5.98
N ASP A 202 -22.03 -1.08 5.55
CA ASP A 202 -22.17 0.08 6.42
C ASP A 202 -23.55 0.16 7.14
N GLY A 203 -24.28 -0.88 7.15
CA GLY A 203 -25.59 -1.17 7.75
C GLY A 203 -26.37 -0.03 8.39
N GLY A 204 -27.64 0.08 8.07
CA GLY A 204 -28.53 1.11 8.62
C GLY A 204 -28.69 2.35 7.74
N GLY A 205 -29.66 3.20 8.08
CA GLY A 205 -30.05 4.33 7.25
C GLY A 205 -29.19 5.59 7.41
N CYS A 206 -28.29 5.66 8.40
CA CYS A 206 -27.52 6.87 8.66
C CYS A 206 -26.43 7.10 7.60
N HIS A 207 -25.66 6.07 7.24
CA HIS A 207 -24.56 6.21 6.30
C HIS A 207 -24.99 6.67 4.90
N PRO A 208 -25.95 6.01 4.21
CA PRO A 208 -26.42 6.49 2.92
C PRO A 208 -27.09 7.85 3.01
N ARG A 209 -27.90 8.09 4.04
CA ARG A 209 -28.58 9.37 4.26
C ARG A 209 -27.58 10.53 4.34
N ASP A 210 -26.56 10.37 5.17
CA ASP A 210 -25.57 11.43 5.40
C ASP A 210 -24.69 11.66 4.17
N ASN A 211 -24.31 10.59 3.45
CA ASN A 211 -23.58 10.73 2.18
C ASN A 211 -24.43 11.45 1.10
N ILE A 212 -25.72 11.13 0.98
CA ILE A 212 -26.62 11.82 0.03
C ILE A 212 -26.77 13.31 0.40
N ALA A 213 -26.88 13.64 1.67
CA ALA A 213 -26.95 15.02 2.12
C ALA A 213 -25.66 15.79 1.85
N LEU A 214 -24.51 15.15 2.04
CA LEU A 214 -23.20 15.73 1.76
C LEU A 214 -22.96 15.91 0.26
N ARG A 215 -23.48 15.02 -0.61
CA ARG A 215 -23.49 15.21 -2.07
C ARG A 215 -24.26 16.48 -2.45
N TYR A 216 -25.46 16.65 -1.90
CA TYR A 216 -26.26 17.87 -2.10
C TYR A 216 -25.46 19.11 -1.69
N MET A 217 -24.87 19.11 -0.48
CA MET A 217 -24.07 20.23 0.00
C MET A 217 -22.86 20.52 -0.89
N ALA A 218 -22.14 19.48 -1.33
CA ALA A 218 -21.02 19.64 -2.26
C ALA A 218 -21.42 20.30 -3.58
N SER A 219 -22.60 19.97 -4.10
CA SER A 219 -23.19 20.60 -5.30
C SER A 219 -23.56 22.07 -5.05
N GLU A 220 -24.29 22.37 -3.97
CA GLU A 220 -24.68 23.75 -3.63
C GLU A 220 -23.48 24.67 -3.41
N LEU A 221 -22.43 24.16 -2.79
CA LEU A 221 -21.18 24.90 -2.55
C LEU A 221 -20.26 24.97 -3.80
N GLY A 222 -20.58 24.25 -4.85
CA GLY A 222 -19.80 24.22 -6.09
C GLY A 222 -18.37 23.72 -5.83
N LEU A 223 -18.19 22.57 -5.12
CA LEU A 223 -16.87 22.03 -4.80
C LEU A 223 -16.14 21.52 -6.06
N GLY A 224 -16.87 21.12 -7.11
CA GLY A 224 -16.31 20.65 -8.37
C GLY A 224 -15.86 19.17 -8.35
N TYR A 225 -16.04 18.47 -7.24
CA TYR A 225 -15.78 17.03 -7.09
C TYR A 225 -16.69 16.43 -6.00
N ASP A 226 -16.95 15.12 -6.09
CA ASP A 226 -17.92 14.42 -5.23
C ASP A 226 -17.39 13.04 -4.81
N ILE A 227 -16.64 12.97 -3.69
CA ILE A 227 -16.16 11.73 -3.11
C ILE A 227 -17.32 10.89 -2.55
N PHE A 228 -18.42 11.53 -2.14
CA PHE A 228 -19.58 10.86 -1.57
C PHE A 228 -20.32 10.03 -2.60
N ASP A 229 -20.36 10.48 -3.86
CA ASP A 229 -20.89 9.68 -4.99
C ASP A 229 -20.07 8.41 -5.20
N ALA A 230 -18.75 8.52 -5.19
CA ALA A 230 -17.85 7.37 -5.32
C ALA A 230 -18.05 6.36 -4.19
N ILE A 231 -18.21 6.82 -2.95
CA ILE A 231 -18.50 5.96 -1.78
C ILE A 231 -19.84 5.23 -1.97
N MET A 232 -20.89 5.95 -2.37
CA MET A 232 -22.23 5.36 -2.56
C MET A 232 -22.24 4.35 -3.71
N ASN A 233 -21.58 4.65 -4.82
CA ASN A 233 -21.45 3.72 -5.95
C ASN A 233 -20.66 2.45 -5.55
N ALA A 234 -19.53 2.61 -4.85
CA ALA A 234 -18.73 1.49 -4.38
C ALA A 234 -19.54 0.57 -3.44
N ARG A 235 -20.28 1.15 -2.49
CA ARG A 235 -21.15 0.45 -1.56
C ARG A 235 -22.21 -0.41 -2.28
N GLU A 236 -22.88 0.16 -3.29
CA GLU A 236 -23.97 -0.50 -4.01
C GLU A 236 -23.48 -1.56 -5.00
N ILE A 237 -22.33 -1.32 -5.64
CA ILE A 237 -21.72 -2.28 -6.57
C ILE A 237 -21.15 -3.46 -5.79
N GLN A 238 -20.46 -3.21 -4.68
CA GLN A 238 -19.88 -4.25 -3.84
C GLN A 238 -20.96 -5.22 -3.31
N ALA A 239 -22.12 -4.71 -2.91
CA ALA A 239 -23.25 -5.53 -2.48
C ALA A 239 -23.81 -6.46 -3.56
N LYS A 240 -23.53 -6.20 -4.84
CA LYS A 240 -23.91 -7.08 -5.96
C LYS A 240 -22.84 -8.13 -6.29
N ASN A 241 -21.63 -7.96 -5.78
CA ASN A 241 -20.50 -8.84 -6.04
C ASN A 241 -20.37 -9.97 -4.98
N ILE A 242 -21.19 -9.93 -3.94
CA ILE A 242 -21.29 -10.94 -2.89
C ILE A 242 -22.44 -11.91 -3.22
#